data_1e2949f42e0ed1aa48a83a11c8840042
#
_entry.id   1e2949f42e0ed1aa48a83a11c8840042
#
_cell.length_a   1.000
_cell.length_b   1.000
_cell.length_c   1.000
_cell.angle_alpha   90.00
_cell.angle_beta   90.00
_cell.angle_gamma   90.00
#
_symmetry.space_group_name_H-M   'P 1'
#
loop_
_entity.id
_entity.type
_entity.pdbx_description
1 polymer ?
#
loop_
_entity_poly.entity_id
_entity_poly.type
_entity_poly.pdbx_seq_one_letter_code
_entity_poly.pdbx_strand_id
1 'polypeptide(L)'
;TILNCDEKGNLSYEEMENAVRDNTKAIVCTHASNLTGNMINLKRVGQIASKKHILFVVDASQTAGVYPIDVQELGVDVLCFTGHKGLLGPQGTGGLYVREGVEIRPLLCGGSGVDTYNMHHPSQMPTALEAGTLNGHGIAGLGAAIDYLNRTGINVIREKELHLMRRF
;
A
#
# COMPACT_ATOMS: atom_id res chain seq x y z
N THR A 1 -5.61 -19.16 2.18
CA THR A 1 -7.05 -18.97 2.53
C THR A 1 -7.52 -17.65 1.95
N ILE A 2 -8.68 -17.66 1.30
CA ILE A 2 -9.37 -16.45 0.84
C ILE A 2 -10.60 -16.29 1.73
N LEU A 3 -10.78 -15.07 2.26
CA LEU A 3 -11.97 -14.69 3.01
C LEU A 3 -12.94 -13.97 2.06
N ASN A 4 -14.19 -14.37 2.08
CA ASN A 4 -15.23 -13.72 1.30
C ASN A 4 -15.90 -12.62 2.13
N CYS A 5 -16.34 -11.56 1.46
CA CYS A 5 -17.21 -10.56 2.05
C CYS A 5 -18.67 -11.03 1.99
N ASP A 6 -19.52 -10.45 2.85
CA ASP A 6 -20.98 -10.59 2.76
C ASP A 6 -21.55 -9.92 1.48
N GLU A 7 -22.86 -10.05 1.26
CA GLU A 7 -23.57 -9.44 0.10
C GLU A 7 -23.45 -7.91 0.06
N LYS A 8 -23.12 -7.27 1.19
CA LYS A 8 -22.90 -5.83 1.31
C LYS A 8 -21.43 -5.44 1.19
N GLY A 9 -20.53 -6.41 0.95
CA GLY A 9 -19.11 -6.20 0.84
C GLY A 9 -18.38 -6.03 2.17
N ASN A 10 -18.98 -6.42 3.30
CA ASN A 10 -18.33 -6.34 4.60
C ASN A 10 -17.54 -7.62 4.89
N LEU A 11 -16.40 -7.45 5.52
CA LEU A 11 -15.52 -8.55 5.94
C LEU A 11 -15.79 -8.94 7.39
N SER A 12 -15.86 -10.25 7.67
CA SER A 12 -15.90 -10.76 9.03
C SER A 12 -14.49 -10.85 9.62
N TYR A 13 -14.19 -10.00 10.60
CA TYR A 13 -12.89 -10.03 11.29
C TYR A 13 -12.75 -11.20 12.25
N GLU A 14 -13.86 -11.74 12.73
CA GLU A 14 -13.87 -12.95 13.53
C GLU A 14 -13.47 -14.17 12.68
N GLU A 15 -14.04 -14.28 11.48
CA GLU A 15 -13.63 -15.31 10.53
C GLU A 15 -12.16 -15.15 10.12
N MET A 16 -11.68 -13.91 9.97
CA MET A 16 -10.26 -13.64 9.69
C MET A 16 -9.38 -14.17 10.82
N GLU A 17 -9.69 -13.87 12.08
CA GLU A 17 -8.90 -14.33 13.22
C GLU A 17 -8.91 -15.86 13.33
N ASN A 18 -10.06 -16.49 13.08
CA ASN A 18 -10.21 -17.94 13.09
C ASN A 18 -9.54 -18.64 11.90
N ALA A 19 -9.37 -17.95 10.77
CA ALA A 19 -8.71 -18.48 9.58
C ALA A 19 -7.17 -18.51 9.71
N VAL A 20 -6.61 -17.80 10.68
CA VAL A 20 -5.16 -17.82 10.94
C VAL A 20 -4.75 -19.16 11.54
N ARG A 21 -3.77 -19.81 10.93
CA ARG A 21 -3.19 -21.12 11.32
C ARG A 21 -1.73 -20.95 11.69
N ASP A 22 -1.12 -21.97 12.29
CA ASP A 22 0.29 -21.96 12.69
C ASP A 22 1.26 -21.74 11.52
N ASN A 23 0.86 -22.12 10.31
CA ASN A 23 1.63 -21.91 9.09
C ASN A 23 1.27 -20.63 8.33
N THR A 24 0.37 -19.78 8.83
CA THR A 24 0.05 -18.48 8.24
C THR A 24 1.25 -17.55 8.40
N LYS A 25 1.69 -16.93 7.28
CA LYS A 25 2.86 -16.03 7.27
C LYS A 25 2.47 -14.57 7.09
N ALA A 26 1.35 -14.31 6.45
CA ALA A 26 0.90 -12.95 6.19
C ALA A 26 -0.63 -12.86 6.07
N ILE A 27 -1.15 -11.68 6.40
CA ILE A 27 -2.48 -11.22 5.98
C ILE A 27 -2.25 -10.17 4.89
N VAL A 28 -2.89 -10.37 3.74
CA VAL A 28 -2.84 -9.44 2.60
C VAL A 28 -4.26 -8.96 2.32
N CYS A 29 -4.46 -7.64 2.31
CA CYS A 29 -5.77 -7.08 1.97
C CYS A 29 -5.65 -5.75 1.23
N THR A 30 -6.68 -5.39 0.48
CA THR A 30 -6.85 -4.01 0.01
C THR A 30 -7.41 -3.14 1.14
N HIS A 31 -7.08 -1.84 1.17
CA HIS A 31 -7.69 -0.91 2.12
C HIS A 31 -9.12 -0.54 1.74
N ALA A 32 -9.38 -0.38 0.44
CA ALA A 32 -10.72 -0.14 -0.08
C ALA A 32 -10.93 -0.87 -1.41
N SER A 33 -12.17 -1.29 -1.66
CA SER A 33 -12.57 -1.90 -2.92
C SER A 33 -12.67 -0.83 -4.02
N ASN A 34 -12.08 -1.10 -5.18
CA ASN A 34 -12.25 -0.26 -6.37
C ASN A 34 -13.63 -0.39 -7.03
N LEU A 35 -14.41 -1.39 -6.66
CA LEU A 35 -15.71 -1.67 -7.23
C LEU A 35 -16.85 -1.12 -6.34
N THR A 36 -16.83 -1.45 -5.06
CA THR A 36 -17.92 -1.14 -4.13
C THR A 36 -17.62 0.06 -3.22
N GLY A 37 -16.36 0.49 -3.11
CA GLY A 37 -15.91 1.52 -2.18
C GLY A 37 -15.86 1.08 -0.71
N ASN A 38 -16.24 -0.15 -0.38
CA ASN A 38 -16.14 -0.66 0.98
C ASN A 38 -14.70 -0.60 1.47
N MET A 39 -14.53 -0.16 2.71
CA MET A 39 -13.21 -0.05 3.36
C MET A 39 -13.02 -1.14 4.40
N ILE A 40 -11.80 -1.65 4.48
CA ILE A 40 -11.37 -2.58 5.52
C ILE A 40 -10.83 -1.77 6.71
N ASN A 41 -11.22 -2.15 7.93
CA ASN A 41 -10.67 -1.57 9.14
C ASN A 41 -9.24 -2.10 9.38
N LEU A 42 -8.24 -1.38 8.82
CA LEU A 42 -6.83 -1.77 8.91
C LEU A 42 -6.34 -1.89 10.35
N LYS A 43 -6.84 -1.03 11.27
CA LYS A 43 -6.45 -1.10 12.68
C LYS A 43 -6.82 -2.45 13.28
N ARG A 44 -8.01 -2.97 12.96
CA ARG A 44 -8.46 -4.28 13.46
C ARG A 44 -7.65 -5.43 12.83
N VAL A 45 -7.36 -5.35 11.54
CA VAL A 45 -6.50 -6.34 10.87
C VAL A 45 -5.08 -6.31 11.42
N GLY A 46 -4.50 -5.13 11.63
CA GLY A 46 -3.17 -4.97 12.23
C GLY A 46 -3.09 -5.56 13.63
N GLN A 47 -4.15 -5.40 14.46
CA GLN A 47 -4.23 -6.05 15.77
C GLN A 47 -4.23 -7.57 15.68
N ILE A 48 -4.97 -8.16 14.73
CA ILE A 48 -4.97 -9.60 14.48
C ILE A 48 -3.57 -10.07 14.05
N ALA A 49 -2.95 -9.38 13.09
CA ALA A 49 -1.63 -9.71 12.59
C ALA A 49 -0.56 -9.65 13.70
N SER A 50 -0.57 -8.58 14.48
CA SER A 50 0.35 -8.37 15.61
C SER A 50 0.20 -9.46 16.68
N LYS A 51 -1.03 -9.76 17.09
CA LYS A 51 -1.34 -10.80 18.09
C LYS A 51 -0.85 -12.18 17.65
N LYS A 52 -0.85 -12.43 16.34
CA LYS A 52 -0.45 -13.71 15.74
C LYS A 52 0.99 -13.73 15.23
N HIS A 53 1.73 -12.62 15.36
CA HIS A 53 3.12 -12.46 14.88
C HIS A 53 3.29 -12.79 13.41
N ILE A 54 2.35 -12.36 12.57
CA ILE A 54 2.35 -12.55 11.11
C ILE A 54 2.43 -11.21 10.40
N LEU A 55 2.95 -11.21 9.16
CA LEU A 55 3.10 -9.99 8.37
C LEU A 55 1.75 -9.41 7.96
N PHE A 56 1.66 -8.09 7.95
CA PHE A 56 0.50 -7.35 7.49
C PHE A 56 0.82 -6.54 6.24
N VAL A 57 0.24 -6.94 5.11
CA VAL A 57 0.46 -6.34 3.79
C VAL A 57 -0.82 -5.67 3.31
N VAL A 58 -0.73 -4.40 2.93
CA VAL A 58 -1.87 -3.57 2.53
C VAL A 58 -1.68 -3.01 1.12
N ASP A 59 -2.68 -3.19 0.27
CA ASP A 59 -2.83 -2.41 -0.96
C ASP A 59 -3.69 -1.17 -0.68
N ALA A 60 -3.05 -0.01 -0.66
CA ALA A 60 -3.67 1.29 -0.45
C ALA A 60 -3.90 2.05 -1.75
N SER A 61 -3.92 1.39 -2.92
CA SER A 61 -4.03 2.06 -4.21
C SER A 61 -5.31 2.88 -4.37
N GLN A 62 -6.37 2.59 -3.61
CA GLN A 62 -7.62 3.37 -3.64
C GLN A 62 -7.67 4.48 -2.59
N THR A 63 -6.79 4.47 -1.59
CA THR A 63 -6.92 5.32 -0.41
C THR A 63 -5.72 6.22 -0.16
N ALA A 64 -4.56 5.89 -0.70
CA ALA A 64 -3.38 6.75 -0.63
C ALA A 64 -3.66 8.11 -1.28
N GLY A 65 -3.41 9.20 -0.53
CA GLY A 65 -3.70 10.57 -0.95
C GLY A 65 -5.10 11.08 -0.61
N VAL A 66 -6.04 10.19 -0.19
CA VAL A 66 -7.42 10.56 0.17
C VAL A 66 -7.71 10.29 1.64
N TYR A 67 -7.18 9.19 2.17
CA TYR A 67 -7.33 8.84 3.59
C TYR A 67 -5.97 8.92 4.30
N PRO A 68 -5.94 9.42 5.54
CA PRO A 68 -4.75 9.33 6.37
C PRO A 68 -4.39 7.88 6.63
N ILE A 69 -3.14 7.52 6.37
CA ILE A 69 -2.61 6.17 6.63
C ILE A 69 -1.30 6.35 7.39
N ASP A 70 -1.31 6.00 8.67
CA ASP A 70 -0.11 5.90 9.48
C ASP A 70 0.28 4.42 9.59
N VAL A 71 1.34 4.03 8.91
CA VAL A 71 1.78 2.63 8.85
C VAL A 71 2.23 2.10 10.21
N GLN A 72 2.74 2.97 11.09
CA GLN A 72 3.19 2.59 12.42
C GLN A 72 1.99 2.38 13.35
N GLU A 73 1.04 3.33 13.38
CA GLU A 73 -0.18 3.22 14.19
C GLU A 73 -1.02 1.99 13.78
N LEU A 74 -1.07 1.71 12.48
CA LEU A 74 -1.86 0.60 11.92
C LEU A 74 -1.12 -0.75 11.98
N GLY A 75 0.16 -0.76 12.31
CA GLY A 75 0.99 -1.97 12.35
C GLY A 75 1.20 -2.61 10.98
N VAL A 76 1.27 -1.79 9.93
CA VAL A 76 1.48 -2.26 8.55
C VAL A 76 2.95 -2.56 8.32
N ASP A 77 3.24 -3.76 7.85
CA ASP A 77 4.61 -4.18 7.53
C ASP A 77 4.99 -3.83 6.09
N VAL A 78 4.04 -3.95 5.16
CA VAL A 78 4.24 -3.60 3.75
C VAL A 78 3.00 -2.86 3.25
N LEU A 79 3.21 -1.67 2.68
CA LEU A 79 2.17 -0.89 2.04
C LEU A 79 2.49 -0.69 0.56
N CYS A 80 1.56 -1.09 -0.32
CA CYS A 80 1.64 -0.84 -1.75
C CYS A 80 0.68 0.27 -2.14
N PHE A 81 1.07 1.15 -3.07
CA PHE A 81 0.18 2.18 -3.58
C PHE A 81 0.52 2.57 -5.01
N THR A 82 -0.47 3.06 -5.74
CA THR A 82 -0.29 3.65 -7.07
C THR A 82 -0.29 5.18 -7.00
N GLY A 83 0.53 5.82 -7.84
CA GLY A 83 0.69 7.27 -7.83
C GLY A 83 -0.39 8.03 -8.60
N HIS A 84 -1.07 7.39 -9.56
CA HIS A 84 -1.97 8.07 -10.51
C HIS A 84 -3.44 8.18 -10.06
N LYS A 85 -3.78 7.76 -8.83
CA LYS A 85 -5.11 7.89 -8.25
C LYS A 85 -5.16 9.05 -7.25
N GLY A 86 -5.54 8.81 -6.02
CA GLY A 86 -5.64 9.84 -4.99
C GLY A 86 -4.37 10.63 -4.70
N LEU A 87 -3.20 10.10 -5.05
CA LEU A 87 -1.93 10.84 -5.00
C LEU A 87 -1.75 11.85 -6.14
N LEU A 88 -2.66 11.91 -7.12
CA LEU A 88 -2.69 12.88 -8.22
C LEU A 88 -1.43 12.91 -9.10
N GLY A 89 -0.61 11.87 -9.03
CA GLY A 89 0.62 11.75 -9.82
C GLY A 89 0.40 11.17 -11.22
N PRO A 90 1.45 11.10 -12.04
CA PRO A 90 1.38 10.52 -13.38
C PRO A 90 1.14 9.01 -13.35
N GLN A 91 0.59 8.48 -14.45
CA GLN A 91 0.52 7.03 -14.69
C GLN A 91 1.93 6.41 -14.72
N GLY A 92 2.03 5.12 -14.36
CA GLY A 92 3.30 4.42 -14.29
C GLY A 92 4.15 4.81 -13.07
N THR A 93 3.53 5.43 -12.06
CA THR A 93 4.13 5.72 -10.75
C THR A 93 3.41 5.00 -9.63
N GLY A 94 4.12 4.76 -8.56
CA GLY A 94 3.62 4.13 -7.35
C GLY A 94 4.76 3.94 -6.36
N GLY A 95 4.50 3.22 -5.30
CA GLY A 95 5.51 2.96 -4.30
C GLY A 95 5.20 1.75 -3.42
N LEU A 96 6.24 1.33 -2.73
CA LEU A 96 6.22 0.26 -1.76
C LEU A 96 6.90 0.77 -0.49
N TYR A 97 6.18 0.78 0.61
CA TYR A 97 6.76 0.90 1.94
C TYR A 97 7.04 -0.49 2.49
N VAL A 98 8.20 -0.67 3.08
CA VAL A 98 8.59 -1.89 3.78
C VAL A 98 9.09 -1.50 5.16
N ARG A 99 8.49 -2.05 6.21
CA ARG A 99 8.93 -1.81 7.58
C ARG A 99 10.36 -2.33 7.78
N GLU A 100 11.15 -1.59 8.53
CA GLU A 100 12.51 -2.01 8.89
C GLU A 100 12.51 -3.40 9.55
N GLY A 101 13.46 -4.24 9.14
CA GLY A 101 13.56 -5.64 9.58
C GLY A 101 12.68 -6.63 8.81
N VAL A 102 11.84 -6.18 7.88
CA VAL A 102 11.11 -7.08 6.97
C VAL A 102 11.97 -7.37 5.75
N GLU A 103 12.30 -8.63 5.53
CA GLU A 103 13.06 -9.07 4.37
C GLU A 103 12.14 -9.35 3.18
N ILE A 104 12.42 -8.68 2.06
CA ILE A 104 11.75 -8.92 0.78
C ILE A 104 12.81 -9.29 -0.26
N ARG A 105 12.56 -10.36 -0.99
CA ARG A 105 13.41 -10.76 -2.12
C ARG A 105 12.93 -10.10 -3.40
N PRO A 106 13.85 -9.59 -4.25
CA PRO A 106 13.47 -9.07 -5.55
C PRO A 106 12.81 -10.17 -6.40
N LEU A 107 11.69 -9.83 -7.02
CA LEU A 107 11.03 -10.70 -8.00
C LEU A 107 11.66 -10.54 -9.38
N LEU A 108 12.05 -9.31 -9.72
CA LEU A 108 12.66 -8.96 -10.99
C LEU A 108 14.08 -8.42 -10.72
N CYS A 109 15.02 -8.83 -11.55
CA CYS A 109 16.39 -8.32 -11.56
C CYS A 109 16.70 -7.77 -12.95
N GLY A 110 17.48 -6.69 -13.01
CA GLY A 110 17.85 -6.06 -14.28
C GLY A 110 18.80 -4.92 -14.07
N GLY A 111 19.20 -4.25 -15.16
CA GLY A 111 20.11 -3.11 -15.11
C GLY A 111 19.54 -1.97 -14.27
N SER A 112 20.07 -1.80 -13.06
CA SER A 112 19.63 -0.76 -12.11
C SER A 112 20.29 0.60 -12.34
N GLY A 113 21.33 0.66 -13.17
CA GLY A 113 22.18 1.85 -13.34
C GLY A 113 23.12 2.12 -12.17
N VAL A 114 23.16 1.21 -11.18
CA VAL A 114 24.03 1.28 -10.00
C VAL A 114 25.01 0.13 -10.06
N ASP A 115 26.29 0.41 -9.76
CA ASP A 115 27.39 -0.57 -9.72
C ASP A 115 27.48 -1.42 -11.01
N THR A 116 27.71 -0.74 -12.13
CA THR A 116 27.64 -1.30 -13.50
C THR A 116 28.57 -2.49 -13.74
N TYR A 117 29.66 -2.59 -13.00
CA TYR A 117 30.63 -3.69 -13.12
C TYR A 117 30.31 -4.91 -12.27
N ASN A 118 29.33 -4.81 -11.39
CA ASN A 118 28.92 -5.94 -10.56
C ASN A 118 27.98 -6.86 -11.36
N MET A 119 28.30 -8.15 -11.35
CA MET A 119 27.49 -9.17 -12.04
C MET A 119 26.21 -9.53 -11.26
N HIS A 120 26.09 -9.11 -10.01
CA HIS A 120 24.94 -9.40 -9.17
C HIS A 120 24.03 -8.18 -9.04
N HIS A 121 22.72 -8.43 -8.96
CA HIS A 121 21.74 -7.39 -8.67
C HIS A 121 22.02 -6.78 -7.29
N PRO A 122 21.87 -5.44 -7.13
CA PRO A 122 22.08 -4.79 -5.83
C PRO A 122 21.20 -5.40 -4.73
N SER A 123 21.79 -5.60 -3.55
CA SER A 123 21.08 -6.15 -2.38
C SER A 123 20.56 -5.08 -1.41
N GLN A 124 20.97 -3.82 -1.61
CA GLN A 124 20.61 -2.73 -0.71
C GLN A 124 19.29 -2.08 -1.12
N MET A 125 18.40 -1.85 -0.14
CA MET A 125 17.18 -1.07 -0.35
C MET A 125 17.51 0.42 -0.58
N PRO A 126 16.75 1.14 -1.42
CA PRO A 126 15.58 0.67 -2.19
C PRO A 126 15.95 -0.05 -3.50
N THR A 127 17.20 0.03 -3.95
CA THR A 127 17.67 -0.44 -5.27
C THR A 127 17.46 -1.95 -5.49
N ALA A 128 17.47 -2.72 -4.41
CA ALA A 128 17.20 -4.16 -4.46
C ALA A 128 15.82 -4.50 -5.08
N LEU A 129 14.84 -3.62 -4.96
CA LEU A 129 13.49 -3.83 -5.50
C LEU A 129 13.23 -3.05 -6.80
N GLU A 130 14.24 -2.37 -7.33
CA GLU A 130 14.17 -1.57 -8.55
C GLU A 130 14.91 -2.27 -9.68
N ALA A 131 14.17 -2.80 -10.66
CA ALA A 131 14.74 -3.43 -11.83
C ALA A 131 14.55 -2.55 -13.08
N GLY A 132 15.63 -2.26 -13.78
CA GLY A 132 15.64 -1.41 -14.99
C GLY A 132 15.80 0.08 -14.67
N THR A 133 15.73 0.91 -15.70
CA THR A 133 15.82 2.38 -15.60
C THR A 133 14.56 2.93 -14.96
N LEU A 134 14.71 3.70 -13.88
CA LEU A 134 13.60 4.30 -13.18
C LEU A 134 12.87 5.35 -14.03
N ASN A 135 11.54 5.44 -13.85
CA ASN A 135 10.72 6.50 -14.45
C ASN A 135 10.95 7.85 -13.73
N GLY A 136 12.13 8.47 -13.95
CA GLY A 136 12.53 9.69 -13.27
C GLY A 136 11.55 10.85 -13.47
N HIS A 137 11.00 11.00 -14.68
CA HIS A 137 10.01 12.05 -14.99
C HIS A 137 8.71 11.83 -14.22
N GLY A 138 8.22 10.60 -14.20
CA GLY A 138 7.01 10.23 -13.44
C GLY A 138 7.23 10.42 -11.94
N ILE A 139 8.37 10.01 -11.39
CA ILE A 139 8.72 10.18 -9.98
C ILE A 139 8.78 11.66 -9.60
N ALA A 140 9.40 12.51 -10.43
CA ALA A 140 9.41 13.96 -10.20
C ALA A 140 8.00 14.56 -10.23
N GLY A 141 7.15 14.12 -11.17
CA GLY A 141 5.74 14.50 -11.22
C GLY A 141 4.94 14.06 -10.00
N LEU A 142 5.17 12.84 -9.51
CA LEU A 142 4.56 12.35 -8.26
C LEU A 142 5.03 13.18 -7.05
N GLY A 143 6.31 13.55 -6.99
CA GLY A 143 6.84 14.44 -5.95
C GLY A 143 6.10 15.78 -5.91
N ALA A 144 5.92 16.43 -7.07
CA ALA A 144 5.17 17.68 -7.18
C ALA A 144 3.69 17.53 -6.76
N ALA A 145 3.07 16.38 -7.07
CA ALA A 145 1.70 16.06 -6.65
C ALA A 145 1.61 15.88 -5.12
N ILE A 146 2.57 15.20 -4.51
CA ILE A 146 2.65 15.04 -3.04
C ILE A 146 2.84 16.40 -2.36
N ASP A 147 3.66 17.30 -2.92
CA ASP A 147 3.82 18.66 -2.40
C ASP A 147 2.50 19.44 -2.47
N TYR A 148 1.72 19.27 -3.52
CA TYR A 148 0.38 19.85 -3.62
C TYR A 148 -0.57 19.27 -2.54
N LEU A 149 -0.59 17.95 -2.34
CA LEU A 149 -1.39 17.28 -1.32
C LEU A 149 -1.03 17.76 0.09
N ASN A 150 0.26 17.90 0.37
CA ASN A 150 0.75 18.39 1.68
C ASN A 150 0.32 19.83 1.95
N ARG A 151 0.33 20.69 0.92
CA ARG A 151 -0.13 22.09 1.05
C ARG A 151 -1.64 22.21 1.17
N THR A 152 -2.40 21.39 0.45
CA THR A 152 -3.87 21.40 0.45
C THR A 152 -4.44 20.72 1.69
N GLY A 153 -3.80 19.65 2.11
CA GLY A 153 -4.26 18.76 3.20
C GLY A 153 -5.18 17.65 2.69
N ILE A 154 -4.83 16.41 3.00
CA ILE A 154 -5.60 15.21 2.62
C ILE A 154 -7.04 15.29 3.14
N ASN A 155 -7.25 15.80 4.35
CA ASN A 155 -8.59 15.91 4.92
C ASN A 155 -9.50 16.85 4.12
N VAL A 156 -8.96 17.96 3.58
CA VAL A 156 -9.73 18.90 2.73
C VAL A 156 -10.21 18.21 1.46
N ILE A 157 -9.34 17.41 0.83
CA ILE A 157 -9.67 16.64 -0.37
C ILE A 157 -10.75 15.61 -0.05
N ARG A 158 -10.55 14.85 1.01
CA ARG A 158 -11.51 13.84 1.48
C ARG A 158 -12.88 14.43 1.78
N GLU A 159 -12.95 15.55 2.49
CA GLU A 159 -14.21 16.21 2.82
C GLU A 159 -14.95 16.67 1.55
N LYS A 160 -14.22 17.18 0.56
CA LYS A 160 -14.78 17.55 -0.73
C LYS A 160 -15.34 16.34 -1.47
N GLU A 161 -14.62 15.25 -1.53
CA GLU A 161 -15.08 14.00 -2.17
C GLU A 161 -16.33 13.45 -1.48
N LEU A 162 -16.34 13.37 -0.15
CA LEU A 162 -17.50 12.94 0.63
C LEU A 162 -18.71 13.87 0.43
N HIS A 163 -18.48 15.17 0.33
CA HIS A 163 -19.56 16.13 0.05
C HIS A 163 -20.17 15.88 -1.34
N LEU A 164 -19.33 15.67 -2.36
CA LEU A 164 -19.80 15.38 -3.71
C LEU A 164 -20.56 14.04 -3.77
N MET A 165 -20.01 12.99 -3.15
CA MET A 165 -20.64 11.67 -3.08
C MET A 165 -22.05 11.71 -2.47
N ARG A 166 -22.25 12.54 -1.42
CA ARG A 166 -23.57 12.67 -0.76
C ARG A 166 -24.62 13.39 -1.60
N ARG A 167 -24.23 14.03 -2.70
CA ARG A 167 -25.14 14.73 -3.63
C ARG A 167 -25.64 13.84 -4.76
N PHE A 168 -25.04 12.67 -4.92
CA PHE A 168 -25.47 11.62 -5.83
C PHE A 168 -26.41 10.63 -5.13
#